data_c9d457adc5167d9e9dd985096a9b73a6
#
_entry.id   c9d457adc5167d9e9dd985096a9b73a6
#
_cell.length_a   1.000
_cell.length_b   1.000
_cell.length_c   1.000
_cell.angle_alpha   90.00
_cell.angle_beta   90.00
_cell.angle_gamma   90.00
#
_symmetry.space_group_name_H-M   'P 1'
#
loop_
_entity.id
_entity.type
_entity.pdbx_description
1 polymer ?
#
loop_
_entity_poly.entity_id
_entity_poly.type
_entity_poly.pdbx_seq_one_letter_code
_entity_poly.pdbx_strand_id
1 'polypeptide(L)'
;DYYDMLTGQEIKNRDFALMVMDSRGRVEDGNVDFINKKDQSFPFGISTDYDKLKEETKDYYAKSDLLMVNLGDTYRLDEYKVNLNSKTYSRMKYRVYNQISDYIEYVFKMAGKNDTIYILGSFPSKLDYANNRRLAPLVRFDMSDTGKGLLLSSTTRRVGVFANLDMGVDILSRFGLKNSEMVGRPLANKAMANRDDYMAKEYKKIVAISSIRMSIINIYVAVISISWILGALALWQRDKLPKKHKKNILNFLKEMVKLGLIMPLAFLSAPILRPGSQVQITLAIVFMTFLLYILGNRLFKNDDLKQVGFFSILMILLIVIDSVI
;
A
#
# COMPACT_ATOMS: atom_id res chain seq x y z
N ASP A 1 23.34 3.51 6.61
CA ASP A 1 24.79 3.75 6.67
C ASP A 1 25.51 2.84 5.71
N TYR A 2 26.55 3.30 5.08
CA TYR A 2 27.41 2.51 4.21
C TYR A 2 28.84 3.07 4.22
N TYR A 3 29.81 2.22 3.92
CA TYR A 3 31.18 2.63 3.65
C TYR A 3 31.33 3.01 2.18
N ASP A 4 31.77 4.21 1.91
CA ASP A 4 32.25 4.59 0.58
C ASP A 4 33.56 3.86 0.31
N MET A 5 33.55 2.93 -0.63
CA MET A 5 34.70 2.09 -0.99
C MET A 5 35.88 2.90 -1.59
N LEU A 6 35.61 4.10 -2.13
CA LEU A 6 36.60 4.96 -2.75
C LEU A 6 37.30 5.85 -1.72
N THR A 7 36.54 6.41 -0.79
CA THR A 7 37.04 7.35 0.22
C THR A 7 37.37 6.68 1.56
N GLY A 8 36.87 5.48 1.81
CA GLY A 8 36.97 4.77 3.08
C GLY A 8 36.19 5.47 4.21
N GLN A 9 35.33 6.42 3.89
CA GLN A 9 34.51 7.15 4.86
C GLN A 9 33.17 6.46 5.09
N GLU A 10 32.73 6.47 6.34
CA GLU A 10 31.39 6.04 6.70
C GLU A 10 30.39 7.17 6.40
N ILE A 11 29.45 6.90 5.52
CA ILE A 11 28.35 7.81 5.22
C ILE A 11 27.15 7.39 6.07
N LYS A 12 26.70 8.30 6.94
CA LYS A 12 25.60 8.09 7.89
C LYS A 12 24.32 8.68 7.35
N ASN A 13 23.26 7.88 7.32
CA ASN A 13 21.91 8.33 7.03
C ASN A 13 21.16 8.47 8.36
N ARG A 14 20.66 9.66 8.64
CA ARG A 14 19.92 9.99 9.86
C ARG A 14 18.42 10.20 9.62
N ASP A 15 17.90 9.86 8.46
CA ASP A 15 16.49 10.04 8.11
C ASP A 15 15.54 9.36 9.08
N PHE A 16 16.02 8.32 9.75
CA PHE A 16 15.26 7.63 10.81
C PHE A 16 14.83 8.59 11.94
N ALA A 17 15.63 9.57 12.28
CA ALA A 17 15.30 10.57 13.29
C ALA A 17 14.02 11.36 12.97
N LEU A 18 13.68 11.51 11.68
CA LEU A 18 12.44 12.16 11.23
C LEU A 18 11.16 11.49 11.79
N MET A 19 11.22 10.22 12.16
CA MET A 19 10.06 9.47 12.66
C MET A 19 9.74 9.79 14.14
N VAL A 20 10.69 10.36 14.89
CA VAL A 20 10.56 10.62 16.34
C VAL A 20 10.89 12.06 16.73
N MET A 21 11.16 12.94 15.78
CA MET A 21 11.47 14.33 16.07
C MET A 21 10.23 15.15 16.46
N ASP A 22 10.44 16.14 17.31
CA ASP A 22 9.44 17.12 17.69
C ASP A 22 9.17 18.14 16.55
N SER A 23 8.21 19.06 16.76
CA SER A 23 7.87 20.13 15.80
C SER A 23 9.02 21.09 15.48
N ARG A 24 10.10 21.07 16.27
CA ARG A 24 11.32 21.87 16.06
C ARG A 24 12.42 21.10 15.36
N GLY A 25 12.15 19.85 14.94
CA GLY A 25 13.12 18.99 14.29
C GLY A 25 14.17 18.39 15.24
N ARG A 26 13.86 18.24 16.53
CA ARG A 26 14.78 17.68 17.54
C ARG A 26 14.31 16.32 18.00
N VAL A 27 15.26 15.42 18.20
CA VAL A 27 15.10 14.19 18.95
C VAL A 27 15.74 14.41 20.33
N GLU A 28 15.02 14.11 21.41
CA GLU A 28 15.46 14.43 22.75
C GLU A 28 16.74 13.66 23.13
N ASP A 29 16.76 12.36 22.81
CA ASP A 29 17.93 11.50 23.02
C ASP A 29 17.98 10.38 21.97
N GLY A 30 19.16 9.90 21.60
CA GLY A 30 19.30 8.82 20.64
C GLY A 30 20.74 8.55 20.23
N ASN A 31 20.99 7.32 19.75
CA ASN A 31 22.29 6.88 19.26
C ASN A 31 22.16 6.36 17.82
N VAL A 32 22.89 6.96 16.90
CA VAL A 32 22.96 6.53 15.50
C VAL A 32 24.40 6.17 15.07
N ASP A 33 25.38 6.37 15.94
CA ASP A 33 26.81 6.34 15.56
C ASP A 33 27.52 5.04 15.96
N PHE A 34 27.10 4.37 17.05
CA PHE A 34 27.88 3.29 17.66
C PHE A 34 27.18 1.93 17.67
N ILE A 35 26.06 1.81 16.99
CA ILE A 35 25.26 0.57 16.91
C ILE A 35 25.62 -0.30 15.69
N ASN A 36 26.52 0.17 14.83
CA ASN A 36 27.02 -0.57 13.70
C ASN A 36 28.49 -0.97 13.92
N LYS A 37 28.89 -2.09 13.31
CA LYS A 37 30.28 -2.54 13.27
C LYS A 37 30.76 -2.79 11.84
N LYS A 38 32.07 -2.65 11.63
CA LYS A 38 32.70 -3.04 10.37
C LYS A 38 32.58 -4.55 10.16
N ASP A 39 32.02 -4.95 9.02
CA ASP A 39 31.86 -6.35 8.63
C ASP A 39 32.08 -6.49 7.12
N GLN A 40 33.30 -6.81 6.73
CA GLN A 40 33.66 -6.98 5.32
C GLN A 40 32.92 -8.14 4.63
N SER A 41 32.32 -9.06 5.42
CA SER A 41 31.53 -10.17 4.90
C SER A 41 30.08 -9.80 4.65
N PHE A 42 29.67 -8.55 4.99
CA PHE A 42 28.29 -8.08 4.89
C PHE A 42 28.16 -6.93 3.86
N PRO A 43 26.99 -6.76 3.25
CA PRO A 43 26.73 -5.66 2.31
C PRO A 43 27.18 -4.30 2.83
N PHE A 44 27.80 -3.52 1.97
CA PHE A 44 28.36 -2.20 2.28
C PHE A 44 29.43 -2.17 3.38
N GLY A 45 30.00 -3.33 3.76
CA GLY A 45 31.05 -3.42 4.77
C GLY A 45 30.62 -3.13 6.21
N ILE A 46 29.32 -3.05 6.47
CA ILE A 46 28.74 -2.68 7.79
C ILE A 46 27.59 -3.63 8.13
N SER A 47 27.57 -4.15 9.35
CA SER A 47 26.42 -4.84 9.95
C SER A 47 26.06 -4.22 11.29
N THR A 48 24.81 -4.44 11.72
CA THR A 48 24.37 -4.06 13.06
C THR A 48 25.16 -4.85 14.12
N ASP A 49 25.67 -4.17 15.12
CA ASP A 49 26.23 -4.79 16.34
C ASP A 49 25.07 -5.05 17.33
N TYR A 50 24.52 -6.25 17.28
CA TYR A 50 23.36 -6.60 18.09
C TYR A 50 23.65 -6.66 19.60
N ASP A 51 24.89 -6.91 19.99
CA ASP A 51 25.25 -6.88 21.40
C ASP A 51 25.24 -5.45 21.93
N LYS A 52 25.87 -4.56 21.18
CA LYS A 52 25.83 -3.12 21.47
C LYS A 52 24.41 -2.55 21.40
N LEU A 53 23.64 -2.96 20.41
CA LEU A 53 22.24 -2.54 20.27
C LEU A 53 21.40 -2.97 21.49
N LYS A 54 21.64 -4.16 22.05
CA LYS A 54 20.94 -4.63 23.25
C LYS A 54 21.31 -3.79 24.49
N GLU A 55 22.59 -3.43 24.65
CA GLU A 55 23.04 -2.53 25.73
C GLU A 55 22.34 -1.17 25.61
N GLU A 56 22.44 -0.51 24.48
CA GLU A 56 21.80 0.78 24.21
C GLU A 56 20.28 0.72 24.40
N THR A 57 19.64 -0.35 23.92
CA THR A 57 18.20 -0.55 24.08
C THR A 57 17.82 -0.60 25.56
N LYS A 58 18.60 -1.29 26.39
CA LYS A 58 18.35 -1.37 27.83
C LYS A 58 18.49 -0.01 28.52
N ASP A 59 19.52 0.75 28.13
CA ASP A 59 19.79 2.06 28.73
C ASP A 59 18.73 3.09 28.36
N TYR A 60 18.28 3.07 27.08
CA TYR A 60 17.20 3.95 26.62
C TYR A 60 15.83 3.53 27.16
N TYR A 61 15.56 2.24 27.26
CA TYR A 61 14.31 1.72 27.83
C TYR A 61 14.06 2.22 29.26
N ALA A 62 15.12 2.31 30.06
CA ALA A 62 15.01 2.75 31.46
C ALA A 62 14.65 4.24 31.62
N LYS A 63 14.83 5.07 30.59
CA LYS A 63 14.68 6.54 30.66
C LYS A 63 13.72 7.14 29.64
N SER A 64 13.11 6.32 28.77
CA SER A 64 12.25 6.80 27.67
C SER A 64 10.84 6.22 27.77
N ASP A 65 9.83 7.04 27.54
CA ASP A 65 8.45 6.61 27.39
C ASP A 65 8.18 6.00 26.00
N LEU A 66 8.88 6.47 24.98
CA LEU A 66 8.84 5.96 23.60
C LEU A 66 10.25 5.66 23.11
N LEU A 67 10.53 4.40 22.83
CA LEU A 67 11.79 3.95 22.24
C LEU A 67 11.55 3.43 20.82
N MET A 68 12.27 3.97 19.85
CA MET A 68 12.23 3.51 18.46
C MET A 68 13.59 2.99 18.03
N VAL A 69 13.61 1.78 17.47
CA VAL A 69 14.82 1.10 17.00
C VAL A 69 14.71 0.75 15.53
N ASN A 70 15.73 1.13 14.75
CA ASN A 70 15.81 0.80 13.33
C ASN A 70 16.82 -0.32 13.07
N LEU A 71 16.34 -1.44 12.51
CA LEU A 71 17.13 -2.61 12.15
C LEU A 71 17.53 -2.53 10.66
N GLY A 72 18.65 -1.85 10.35
CA GLY A 72 19.05 -1.50 9.00
C GLY A 72 19.60 -2.66 8.14
N ASP A 73 19.90 -3.83 8.71
CA ASP A 73 20.53 -4.96 7.98
C ASP A 73 19.64 -5.52 6.86
N THR A 74 18.31 -5.53 7.04
CA THR A 74 17.38 -5.97 6.01
C THR A 74 17.43 -5.06 4.79
N TYR A 75 17.48 -3.74 5.02
CA TYR A 75 17.58 -2.74 3.97
C TYR A 75 18.92 -2.86 3.22
N ARG A 76 20.05 -2.93 3.94
CA ARG A 76 21.37 -3.10 3.34
C ARG A 76 21.44 -4.35 2.47
N LEU A 77 20.87 -5.45 2.94
CA LEU A 77 20.86 -6.71 2.19
C LEU A 77 19.96 -6.62 0.94
N ASP A 78 18.83 -5.96 1.00
CA ASP A 78 17.93 -5.81 -0.15
C ASP A 78 18.54 -4.89 -1.22
N GLU A 79 19.16 -3.77 -0.81
CA GLU A 79 19.88 -2.88 -1.70
C GLU A 79 21.05 -3.57 -2.43
N TYR A 80 21.82 -4.40 -1.72
CA TYR A 80 23.00 -5.07 -2.27
C TYR A 80 22.69 -6.36 -3.04
N LYS A 81 21.44 -6.78 -3.07
CA LYS A 81 20.99 -8.07 -3.65
C LYS A 81 21.46 -8.26 -5.10
N VAL A 82 21.50 -7.20 -5.90
CA VAL A 82 21.93 -7.26 -7.31
C VAL A 82 23.37 -7.72 -7.49
N ASN A 83 24.20 -7.57 -6.45
CA ASN A 83 25.60 -7.97 -6.42
C ASN A 83 25.83 -9.38 -5.82
N LEU A 84 24.75 -10.07 -5.44
CA LEU A 84 24.82 -11.37 -4.76
C LEU A 84 24.18 -12.46 -5.62
N ASN A 85 24.81 -13.64 -5.64
CA ASN A 85 24.12 -14.82 -6.14
C ASN A 85 23.03 -15.28 -5.15
N SER A 86 22.05 -16.04 -5.64
CA SER A 86 20.87 -16.46 -4.87
C SER A 86 21.23 -17.25 -3.60
N LYS A 87 22.26 -18.07 -3.63
CA LYS A 87 22.71 -18.88 -2.48
C LYS A 87 23.29 -18.00 -1.37
N THR A 88 24.14 -17.06 -1.74
CA THR A 88 24.75 -16.11 -0.79
C THR A 88 23.69 -15.18 -0.20
N TYR A 89 22.79 -14.64 -1.03
CA TYR A 89 21.69 -13.83 -0.56
C TYR A 89 20.81 -14.58 0.44
N SER A 90 20.40 -15.81 0.14
CA SER A 90 19.56 -16.63 1.04
C SER A 90 20.26 -16.91 2.38
N ARG A 91 21.55 -17.22 2.36
CA ARG A 91 22.34 -17.43 3.58
C ARG A 91 22.43 -16.17 4.45
N MET A 92 22.70 -15.01 3.83
CA MET A 92 22.77 -13.74 4.54
C MET A 92 21.40 -13.34 5.08
N LYS A 93 20.36 -13.54 4.32
CA LYS A 93 18.97 -13.29 4.75
C LYS A 93 18.61 -14.11 5.99
N TYR A 94 18.97 -15.38 6.00
CA TYR A 94 18.75 -16.24 7.16
C TYR A 94 19.52 -15.75 8.39
N ARG A 95 20.80 -15.36 8.22
CA ARG A 95 21.62 -14.77 9.31
C ARG A 95 20.94 -13.52 9.89
N VAL A 96 20.53 -12.58 9.03
CA VAL A 96 19.89 -11.32 9.45
C VAL A 96 18.60 -11.60 10.21
N TYR A 97 17.75 -12.49 9.70
CA TYR A 97 16.47 -12.79 10.37
C TYR A 97 16.65 -13.47 11.71
N ASN A 98 17.65 -14.35 11.86
CA ASN A 98 17.95 -14.95 13.15
C ASN A 98 18.42 -13.87 14.18
N GLN A 99 19.32 -12.98 13.75
CA GLN A 99 19.78 -11.90 14.61
C GLN A 99 18.65 -10.95 15.05
N ILE A 100 17.75 -10.63 14.10
CA ILE A 100 16.54 -9.85 14.40
C ILE A 100 15.62 -10.60 15.36
N SER A 101 15.41 -11.89 15.15
CA SER A 101 14.58 -12.73 16.03
C SER A 101 15.13 -12.76 17.45
N ASP A 102 16.44 -12.97 17.61
CA ASP A 102 17.12 -12.99 18.91
C ASP A 102 17.02 -11.62 19.60
N TYR A 103 17.12 -10.54 18.84
CA TYR A 103 16.95 -9.19 19.36
C TYR A 103 15.49 -8.93 19.81
N ILE A 104 14.52 -9.32 19.00
CA ILE A 104 13.10 -9.20 19.36
C ILE A 104 12.79 -10.01 20.62
N GLU A 105 13.31 -11.24 20.73
CA GLU A 105 13.14 -12.05 21.94
C GLU A 105 13.74 -11.35 23.18
N TYR A 106 14.89 -10.71 23.03
CA TYR A 106 15.50 -9.90 24.09
C TYR A 106 14.57 -8.74 24.52
N VAL A 107 13.99 -8.00 23.58
CA VAL A 107 13.06 -6.90 23.86
C VAL A 107 11.81 -7.42 24.59
N PHE A 108 11.24 -8.57 24.16
CA PHE A 108 10.10 -9.17 24.84
C PHE A 108 10.38 -9.58 26.28
N LYS A 109 11.60 -10.07 26.57
CA LYS A 109 12.01 -10.43 27.95
C LYS A 109 12.19 -9.21 28.85
N MET A 110 12.51 -8.07 28.25
CA MET A 110 12.72 -6.81 28.98
C MET A 110 11.41 -6.05 29.22
N ALA A 111 10.45 -6.18 28.30
CA ALA A 111 9.21 -5.41 28.31
C ALA A 111 8.36 -5.65 29.54
N GLY A 112 7.85 -4.56 30.12
CA GLY A 112 6.92 -4.56 31.24
C GLY A 112 5.49 -4.90 30.84
N LYS A 113 4.63 -5.18 31.81
CA LYS A 113 3.23 -5.57 31.59
C LYS A 113 2.38 -4.49 30.90
N ASN A 114 2.75 -3.23 31.01
CA ASN A 114 1.99 -2.11 30.45
C ASN A 114 2.55 -1.64 29.11
N ASP A 115 3.57 -2.30 28.60
CA ASP A 115 4.20 -1.89 27.35
C ASP A 115 3.41 -2.34 26.13
N THR A 116 3.55 -1.57 25.07
CA THR A 116 3.07 -1.93 23.74
C THR A 116 4.26 -1.98 22.79
N ILE A 117 4.48 -3.13 22.14
CA ILE A 117 5.56 -3.34 21.19
C ILE A 117 4.97 -3.34 19.78
N TYR A 118 5.52 -2.48 18.92
CA TYR A 118 5.23 -2.46 17.49
C TYR A 118 6.42 -3.02 16.72
N ILE A 119 6.18 -4.01 15.88
CA ILE A 119 7.16 -4.53 14.93
C ILE A 119 6.63 -4.24 13.53
N LEU A 120 7.32 -3.41 12.78
CA LEU A 120 6.86 -2.98 11.46
C LEU A 120 7.98 -3.02 10.41
N GLY A 121 7.61 -3.31 9.17
CA GLY A 121 8.43 -3.05 8.01
C GLY A 121 8.13 -1.65 7.50
N SER A 122 9.16 -0.82 7.36
CA SER A 122 8.97 0.55 6.83
C SER A 122 8.59 0.52 5.35
N PHE A 123 9.15 -0.42 4.59
CA PHE A 123 8.95 -0.58 3.14
C PHE A 123 8.88 -2.06 2.76
N PRO A 124 8.14 -2.43 1.71
CA PRO A 124 8.27 -3.73 1.09
C PRO A 124 9.64 -3.88 0.42
N SER A 125 10.14 -5.12 0.29
CA SER A 125 11.37 -5.37 -0.45
C SER A 125 11.27 -4.89 -1.91
N LYS A 126 12.39 -4.59 -2.57
CA LYS A 126 12.42 -4.23 -4.00
C LYS A 126 11.73 -5.27 -4.87
N LEU A 127 11.92 -6.55 -4.55
CA LEU A 127 11.28 -7.65 -5.25
C LEU A 127 9.76 -7.66 -5.05
N ASP A 128 9.29 -7.42 -3.83
CA ASP A 128 7.86 -7.36 -3.56
C ASP A 128 7.23 -6.14 -4.24
N TYR A 129 7.89 -5.00 -4.19
CA TYR A 129 7.43 -3.80 -4.88
C TYR A 129 7.31 -4.02 -6.40
N ALA A 130 8.31 -4.64 -7.03
CA ALA A 130 8.29 -4.99 -8.45
C ALA A 130 7.15 -5.97 -8.80
N ASN A 131 6.75 -6.84 -7.86
CA ASN A 131 5.63 -7.76 -8.00
C ASN A 131 4.28 -7.18 -7.52
N ASN A 132 4.16 -5.87 -7.41
CA ASN A 132 2.97 -5.16 -6.94
C ASN A 132 2.53 -5.51 -5.51
N ARG A 133 3.42 -6.06 -4.69
CA ARG A 133 3.23 -6.34 -3.28
C ARG A 133 3.69 -5.14 -2.46
N ARG A 134 2.83 -4.14 -2.35
CA ARG A 134 3.19 -2.81 -1.83
C ARG A 134 2.88 -2.60 -0.36
N LEU A 135 2.41 -3.63 0.33
CA LEU A 135 2.15 -3.57 1.77
C LEU A 135 3.34 -4.08 2.55
N ALA A 136 3.65 -3.39 3.63
CA ALA A 136 4.63 -3.82 4.62
C ALA A 136 3.91 -4.39 5.87
N PRO A 137 4.52 -5.36 6.58
CA PRO A 137 3.89 -5.97 7.75
C PRO A 137 3.92 -5.03 8.96
N LEU A 138 2.87 -5.10 9.78
CA LEU A 138 2.83 -4.56 11.14
C LEU A 138 2.28 -5.61 12.09
N VAL A 139 2.93 -5.77 13.22
CA VAL A 139 2.42 -6.52 14.37
C VAL A 139 2.48 -5.63 15.61
N ARG A 140 1.40 -5.59 16.37
CA ARG A 140 1.32 -4.90 17.67
C ARG A 140 1.09 -5.92 18.77
N PHE A 141 1.90 -5.85 19.80
CA PHE A 141 1.80 -6.65 21.01
C PHE A 141 1.50 -5.73 22.19
N ASP A 142 0.32 -5.84 22.75
CA ASP A 142 -0.04 -5.21 24.02
C ASP A 142 0.28 -6.21 25.13
N MET A 143 1.29 -5.94 25.95
CA MET A 143 1.76 -6.90 26.98
C MET A 143 0.73 -7.15 28.09
N SER A 144 -0.23 -6.25 28.26
CA SER A 144 -1.36 -6.39 29.19
C SER A 144 -2.55 -7.16 28.61
N ASP A 145 -2.64 -7.30 27.27
CA ASP A 145 -3.77 -7.94 26.56
C ASP A 145 -3.29 -9.14 25.75
N THR A 146 -3.77 -10.32 26.11
CA THR A 146 -3.50 -11.57 25.37
C THR A 146 -4.47 -11.81 24.21
N GLY A 147 -5.38 -10.89 23.95
CA GLY A 147 -6.38 -10.97 22.88
C GLY A 147 -5.74 -11.03 21.50
N LYS A 148 -6.12 -12.07 20.72
CA LYS A 148 -5.65 -12.23 19.34
C LYS A 148 -6.67 -11.64 18.38
N GLY A 149 -6.20 -10.80 17.46
CA GLY A 149 -7.09 -10.18 16.47
C GLY A 149 -6.33 -9.57 15.30
N LEU A 150 -7.06 -8.80 14.51
CA LEU A 150 -6.52 -7.97 13.45
C LEU A 150 -6.74 -6.49 13.78
N LEU A 151 -5.78 -5.67 13.44
CA LEU A 151 -5.90 -4.23 13.57
C LEU A 151 -6.94 -3.72 12.57
N LEU A 152 -7.79 -2.83 13.02
CA LEU A 152 -8.81 -2.14 12.25
C LEU A 152 -8.47 -0.66 12.20
N SER A 153 -8.33 -0.11 11.01
CA SER A 153 -8.13 1.31 10.76
C SER A 153 -9.43 1.93 10.25
N SER A 154 -9.89 2.99 10.90
CA SER A 154 -11.00 3.80 10.41
C SER A 154 -10.61 4.63 9.19
N THR A 155 -9.32 4.89 8.97
CA THR A 155 -8.79 5.61 7.79
C THR A 155 -8.92 4.77 6.53
N THR A 156 -8.52 3.48 6.58
CA THR A 156 -8.62 2.57 5.42
C THR A 156 -9.98 1.88 5.34
N ARG A 157 -10.75 1.87 6.44
CA ARG A 157 -12.01 1.11 6.60
C ARG A 157 -11.85 -0.39 6.31
N ARG A 158 -10.63 -0.92 6.47
CA ARG A 158 -10.30 -2.33 6.21
C ARG A 158 -9.70 -2.98 7.44
N VAL A 159 -10.16 -4.19 7.71
CA VAL A 159 -9.56 -5.04 8.74
C VAL A 159 -8.21 -5.55 8.26
N GLY A 160 -7.19 -5.43 9.07
CA GLY A 160 -5.83 -5.89 8.76
C GLY A 160 -5.03 -4.98 7.82
N VAL A 161 -5.59 -3.84 7.42
CA VAL A 161 -4.88 -2.85 6.59
C VAL A 161 -5.01 -1.47 7.22
N PHE A 162 -3.91 -0.79 7.44
CA PHE A 162 -3.88 0.54 8.04
C PHE A 162 -3.05 1.51 7.17
N ALA A 163 -3.22 2.80 7.39
CA ALA A 163 -2.42 3.83 6.77
C ALA A 163 -1.26 4.26 7.69
N ASN A 164 -0.11 4.62 7.12
CA ASN A 164 1.03 5.11 7.91
C ASN A 164 0.66 6.30 8.82
N LEU A 165 -0.32 7.11 8.39
CA LEU A 165 -0.87 8.23 9.18
C LEU A 165 -1.47 7.79 10.53
N ASP A 166 -1.97 6.57 10.61
CA ASP A 166 -2.62 6.05 11.81
C ASP A 166 -1.62 5.72 12.92
N MET A 167 -0.36 5.40 12.55
CA MET A 167 0.65 4.93 13.48
C MET A 167 0.97 5.95 14.57
N GLY A 168 1.25 7.20 14.20
CA GLY A 168 1.54 8.26 15.17
C GLY A 168 0.36 8.52 16.10
N VAL A 169 -0.87 8.52 15.55
CA VAL A 169 -2.09 8.73 16.35
C VAL A 169 -2.35 7.55 17.28
N ASP A 170 -2.09 6.32 16.85
CA ASP A 170 -2.23 5.13 17.69
C ASP A 170 -1.24 5.17 18.88
N ILE A 171 0.02 5.52 18.60
CA ILE A 171 1.05 5.70 19.65
C ILE A 171 0.61 6.78 20.67
N LEU A 172 0.24 7.98 20.21
CA LEU A 172 -0.22 9.06 21.10
C LEU A 172 -1.44 8.65 21.92
N SER A 173 -2.35 7.89 21.36
CA SER A 173 -3.55 7.42 22.06
C SER A 173 -3.21 6.51 23.24
N ARG A 174 -2.07 5.77 23.19
CA ARG A 174 -1.58 4.93 24.28
C ARG A 174 -1.13 5.73 25.50
N PHE A 175 -0.67 6.95 25.26
CA PHE A 175 -0.33 7.90 26.33
C PHE A 175 -1.52 8.78 26.75
N GLY A 176 -2.73 8.53 26.21
CA GLY A 176 -3.90 9.38 26.46
C GLY A 176 -3.81 10.77 25.81
N LEU A 177 -2.86 10.96 24.92
CA LEU A 177 -2.61 12.22 24.21
C LEU A 177 -3.40 12.30 22.91
N LYS A 178 -3.78 13.52 22.51
CA LYS A 178 -4.44 13.81 21.24
C LYS A 178 -3.71 14.96 20.55
N ASN A 179 -3.52 14.84 19.25
CA ASN A 179 -3.02 15.93 18.42
C ASN A 179 -4.04 16.21 17.30
N SER A 180 -4.60 17.43 17.28
CA SER A 180 -5.60 17.85 16.30
C SER A 180 -5.02 18.09 14.89
N GLU A 181 -3.70 18.21 14.75
CA GLU A 181 -3.01 18.43 13.48
C GLU A 181 -2.75 17.09 12.74
N MET A 182 -2.79 15.98 13.45
CA MET A 182 -2.60 14.64 12.85
C MET A 182 -3.90 14.10 12.24
N VAL A 183 -3.83 13.70 10.98
CA VAL A 183 -5.00 13.27 10.18
C VAL A 183 -5.42 11.84 10.48
N GLY A 184 -4.53 10.97 10.96
CA GLY A 184 -4.78 9.55 11.22
C GLY A 184 -5.83 9.26 12.30
N ARG A 185 -6.08 7.99 12.53
CA ARG A 185 -7.00 7.49 13.56
C ARG A 185 -6.33 6.38 14.38
N PRO A 186 -6.62 6.25 15.69
CA PRO A 186 -6.09 5.15 16.48
C PRO A 186 -6.59 3.80 15.95
N LEU A 187 -5.75 2.78 16.07
CA LEU A 187 -6.02 1.43 15.59
C LEU A 187 -6.82 0.63 16.62
N ALA A 188 -8.00 0.17 16.25
CA ALA A 188 -8.78 -0.75 17.07
C ALA A 188 -8.33 -2.20 16.87
N ASN A 189 -8.56 -3.06 17.87
CA ASN A 189 -8.37 -4.50 17.74
C ASN A 189 -9.70 -5.18 17.43
N LYS A 190 -9.77 -5.93 16.35
CA LYS A 190 -10.91 -6.78 16.01
C LYS A 190 -10.56 -8.23 16.27
N ALA A 191 -11.13 -8.82 17.33
CA ALA A 191 -10.97 -10.23 17.63
C ALA A 191 -11.39 -11.10 16.43
N MET A 192 -10.55 -12.05 16.03
CA MET A 192 -10.80 -12.93 14.90
C MET A 192 -10.07 -14.26 15.06
N ALA A 193 -10.79 -15.35 15.02
CA ALA A 193 -10.23 -16.70 15.18
C ALA A 193 -9.39 -17.12 13.95
N ASN A 194 -9.89 -16.87 12.74
CA ASN A 194 -9.25 -17.28 11.48
C ASN A 194 -8.47 -16.12 10.83
N ARG A 195 -7.73 -15.36 11.64
CA ARG A 195 -7.06 -14.14 11.21
C ARG A 195 -6.05 -14.37 10.09
N ASP A 196 -5.28 -15.45 10.14
CA ASP A 196 -4.20 -15.73 9.19
C ASP A 196 -4.76 -16.07 7.81
N ASP A 197 -5.82 -16.89 7.74
CA ASP A 197 -6.53 -17.18 6.50
C ASP A 197 -7.22 -15.94 5.92
N TYR A 198 -7.81 -15.12 6.78
CA TYR A 198 -8.43 -13.87 6.36
C TYR A 198 -7.40 -12.94 5.75
N MET A 199 -6.27 -12.71 6.44
CA MET A 199 -5.19 -11.86 5.94
C MET A 199 -4.59 -12.39 4.65
N ALA A 200 -4.37 -13.69 4.53
CA ALA A 200 -3.86 -14.30 3.29
C ALA A 200 -4.80 -14.06 2.10
N LYS A 201 -6.11 -14.16 2.31
CA LYS A 201 -7.12 -13.88 1.28
C LYS A 201 -7.18 -12.40 0.91
N GLU A 202 -7.24 -11.51 1.90
CA GLU A 202 -7.28 -10.06 1.66
C GLU A 202 -5.99 -9.56 1.00
N TYR A 203 -4.83 -10.04 1.42
CA TYR A 203 -3.55 -9.72 0.79
C TYR A 203 -3.52 -10.14 -0.69
N LYS A 204 -3.98 -11.36 -1.02
CA LYS A 204 -4.09 -11.82 -2.41
C LYS A 204 -4.99 -10.91 -3.25
N LYS A 205 -6.12 -10.47 -2.71
CA LYS A 205 -7.02 -9.54 -3.40
C LYS A 205 -6.34 -8.19 -3.66
N ILE A 206 -5.68 -7.63 -2.64
CA ILE A 206 -4.98 -6.35 -2.76
C ILE A 206 -3.89 -6.43 -3.83
N VAL A 207 -3.10 -7.51 -3.83
CA VAL A 207 -2.07 -7.75 -4.85
C VAL A 207 -2.70 -7.91 -6.24
N ALA A 208 -3.79 -8.66 -6.38
CA ALA A 208 -4.50 -8.82 -7.65
C ALA A 208 -5.00 -7.48 -8.20
N ILE A 209 -5.64 -6.66 -7.36
CA ILE A 209 -6.10 -5.32 -7.73
C ILE A 209 -4.93 -4.42 -8.11
N SER A 210 -3.87 -4.40 -7.30
CA SER A 210 -2.68 -3.58 -7.55
C SER A 210 -2.00 -3.95 -8.87
N SER A 211 -1.92 -5.23 -9.19
CA SER A 211 -1.25 -5.74 -10.39
C SER A 211 -1.99 -5.41 -11.69
N ILE A 212 -3.32 -5.40 -11.68
CA ILE A 212 -4.11 -5.23 -12.90
C ILE A 212 -4.61 -3.78 -13.10
N ARG A 213 -4.71 -3.00 -12.00
CA ARG A 213 -5.32 -1.67 -12.03
C ARG A 213 -4.77 -0.75 -13.11
N MET A 214 -3.45 -0.61 -13.17
CA MET A 214 -2.82 0.29 -14.14
C MET A 214 -3.01 -0.20 -15.58
N SER A 215 -2.94 -1.49 -15.81
CA SER A 215 -3.17 -2.08 -17.16
C SER A 215 -4.60 -1.82 -17.63
N ILE A 216 -5.60 -2.03 -16.78
CA ILE A 216 -7.01 -1.75 -17.13
C ILE A 216 -7.22 -0.27 -17.39
N ILE A 217 -6.69 0.62 -16.54
CA ILE A 217 -6.81 2.07 -16.73
C ILE A 217 -6.14 2.49 -18.05
N ASN A 218 -4.95 2.02 -18.34
CA ASN A 218 -4.22 2.37 -19.56
C ASN A 218 -4.96 1.88 -20.82
N ILE A 219 -5.49 0.65 -20.82
CA ILE A 219 -6.31 0.13 -21.90
C ILE A 219 -7.57 0.98 -22.09
N TYR A 220 -8.26 1.31 -21.00
CA TYR A 220 -9.44 2.17 -21.02
C TYR A 220 -9.12 3.55 -21.65
N VAL A 221 -8.07 4.22 -21.14
CA VAL A 221 -7.67 5.55 -21.65
C VAL A 221 -7.30 5.48 -23.11
N ALA A 222 -6.57 4.46 -23.56
CA ALA A 222 -6.23 4.28 -24.98
C ALA A 222 -7.47 4.09 -25.84
N VAL A 223 -8.37 3.21 -25.47
CA VAL A 223 -9.60 2.92 -26.22
C VAL A 223 -10.49 4.16 -26.34
N ILE A 224 -10.71 4.87 -25.21
CA ILE A 224 -11.57 6.05 -25.23
C ILE A 224 -10.94 7.21 -26.02
N SER A 225 -9.63 7.44 -25.88
CA SER A 225 -8.92 8.48 -26.62
C SER A 225 -8.97 8.23 -28.13
N ILE A 226 -8.72 7.00 -28.56
CA ILE A 226 -8.84 6.60 -29.96
C ILE A 226 -10.28 6.79 -30.46
N SER A 227 -11.27 6.38 -29.67
CA SER A 227 -12.68 6.51 -30.01
C SER A 227 -13.08 7.99 -30.20
N TRP A 228 -12.60 8.88 -29.36
CA TRP A 228 -12.87 10.31 -29.44
C TRP A 228 -12.19 10.96 -30.64
N ILE A 229 -10.91 10.62 -30.92
CA ILE A 229 -10.17 11.11 -32.06
C ILE A 229 -10.87 10.67 -33.38
N LEU A 230 -11.19 9.37 -33.47
CA LEU A 230 -11.89 8.84 -34.64
C LEU A 230 -13.29 9.45 -34.79
N GLY A 231 -14.00 9.68 -33.69
CA GLY A 231 -15.30 10.36 -33.67
C GLY A 231 -15.19 11.79 -34.19
N ALA A 232 -14.24 12.57 -33.69
CA ALA A 232 -13.98 13.94 -34.14
C ALA A 232 -13.59 13.99 -35.65
N LEU A 233 -12.69 13.10 -36.06
CA LEU A 233 -12.29 13.00 -37.48
C LEU A 233 -13.46 12.59 -38.37
N ALA A 234 -14.29 11.66 -37.99
CA ALA A 234 -15.47 11.23 -38.74
C ALA A 234 -16.52 12.34 -38.84
N LEU A 235 -16.69 13.15 -37.81
CA LEU A 235 -17.56 14.32 -37.83
C LEU A 235 -16.99 15.42 -38.75
N TRP A 236 -15.68 15.70 -38.66
CA TRP A 236 -15.01 16.70 -39.48
C TRP A 236 -15.02 16.34 -40.98
N GLN A 237 -14.79 15.06 -41.30
CA GLN A 237 -14.81 14.58 -42.68
C GLN A 237 -16.15 13.94 -43.07
N ARG A 238 -17.24 14.32 -42.42
CA ARG A 238 -18.55 13.70 -42.57
C ARG A 238 -19.01 13.59 -44.03
N ASP A 239 -18.68 14.55 -44.89
CA ASP A 239 -19.12 14.58 -46.30
C ASP A 239 -18.22 13.75 -47.22
N LYS A 240 -17.01 13.38 -46.76
CA LYS A 240 -16.07 12.51 -47.46
C LYS A 240 -16.27 11.02 -47.14
N LEU A 241 -17.07 10.70 -46.13
CA LEU A 241 -17.34 9.31 -45.78
C LEU A 241 -18.13 8.57 -46.89
N PRO A 242 -17.79 7.30 -47.15
CA PRO A 242 -18.51 6.50 -48.18
C PRO A 242 -20.00 6.43 -47.83
N LYS A 243 -20.86 6.93 -48.71
CA LYS A 243 -22.33 7.03 -48.47
C LYS A 243 -22.93 5.70 -47.99
N LYS A 244 -22.47 4.56 -48.54
CA LYS A 244 -22.92 3.20 -48.17
C LYS A 244 -22.67 2.83 -46.72
N HIS A 245 -21.56 3.30 -46.12
CA HIS A 245 -21.14 2.90 -44.78
C HIS A 245 -21.20 4.03 -43.72
N LYS A 246 -21.50 5.25 -44.13
CA LYS A 246 -21.52 6.46 -43.31
C LYS A 246 -22.33 6.28 -42.03
N LYS A 247 -23.56 5.78 -42.14
CA LYS A 247 -24.46 5.56 -40.99
C LYS A 247 -23.88 4.54 -40.00
N ASN A 248 -23.33 3.44 -40.51
CA ASN A 248 -22.79 2.37 -39.69
C ASN A 248 -21.51 2.82 -38.94
N ILE A 249 -20.62 3.57 -39.61
CA ILE A 249 -19.41 4.12 -39.02
C ILE A 249 -19.76 5.08 -37.88
N LEU A 250 -20.65 6.03 -38.11
CA LEU A 250 -21.07 7.00 -37.10
C LEU A 250 -21.78 6.33 -35.92
N ASN A 251 -22.65 5.35 -36.17
CA ASN A 251 -23.31 4.60 -35.11
C ASN A 251 -22.29 3.78 -34.29
N PHE A 252 -21.33 3.12 -34.94
CA PHE A 252 -20.27 2.39 -34.23
C PHE A 252 -19.45 3.30 -33.33
N LEU A 253 -19.00 4.43 -33.82
CA LEU A 253 -18.24 5.41 -33.06
C LEU A 253 -19.06 5.99 -31.87
N LYS A 254 -20.33 6.26 -32.11
CA LYS A 254 -21.28 6.69 -31.08
C LYS A 254 -21.38 5.65 -29.94
N GLU A 255 -21.55 4.36 -30.26
CA GLU A 255 -21.63 3.30 -29.27
C GLU A 255 -20.30 3.11 -28.52
N MET A 256 -19.16 3.25 -29.20
CA MET A 256 -17.84 3.24 -28.56
C MET A 256 -17.65 4.37 -27.54
N VAL A 257 -18.06 5.59 -27.88
CA VAL A 257 -18.03 6.73 -26.96
C VAL A 257 -18.98 6.49 -25.77
N LYS A 258 -20.16 5.96 -26.01
CA LYS A 258 -21.13 5.62 -24.96
C LYS A 258 -20.56 4.57 -23.97
N LEU A 259 -19.96 3.49 -24.49
CA LEU A 259 -19.29 2.49 -23.66
C LEU A 259 -18.16 3.10 -22.84
N GLY A 260 -17.37 3.99 -23.42
CA GLY A 260 -16.33 4.72 -22.72
C GLY A 260 -16.85 5.58 -21.55
N LEU A 261 -18.02 6.21 -21.68
CA LEU A 261 -18.66 6.98 -20.61
C LEU A 261 -19.25 6.10 -19.50
N ILE A 262 -19.65 4.87 -19.82
CA ILE A 262 -20.20 3.92 -18.85
C ILE A 262 -19.09 3.21 -18.05
N MET A 263 -17.91 2.98 -18.62
CA MET A 263 -16.83 2.22 -17.98
C MET A 263 -16.38 2.75 -16.60
N PRO A 264 -16.24 4.06 -16.33
CA PRO A 264 -15.91 4.54 -14.98
C PRO A 264 -16.94 4.11 -13.94
N LEU A 265 -18.23 4.10 -14.28
CA LEU A 265 -19.27 3.61 -13.41
C LEU A 265 -19.16 2.08 -13.19
N ALA A 266 -18.80 1.34 -14.22
CA ALA A 266 -18.51 -0.10 -14.09
C ALA A 266 -17.31 -0.36 -13.19
N PHE A 267 -16.25 0.45 -13.21
CA PHE A 267 -15.13 0.35 -12.29
C PHE A 267 -15.56 0.55 -10.83
N LEU A 268 -16.42 1.52 -10.56
CA LEU A 268 -16.94 1.80 -9.21
C LEU A 268 -17.89 0.70 -8.73
N SER A 269 -18.65 0.08 -9.61
CA SER A 269 -19.66 -0.93 -9.25
C SER A 269 -19.13 -2.38 -9.28
N ALA A 270 -18.02 -2.68 -9.99
CA ALA A 270 -17.46 -4.02 -10.06
C ALA A 270 -17.09 -4.64 -8.69
N PRO A 271 -16.62 -3.88 -7.67
CA PRO A 271 -16.36 -4.42 -6.33
C PRO A 271 -17.58 -5.04 -5.64
N ILE A 272 -18.81 -4.69 -6.03
CA ILE A 272 -20.05 -5.30 -5.51
C ILE A 272 -20.04 -6.82 -5.72
N LEU A 273 -19.43 -7.29 -6.81
CA LEU A 273 -19.30 -8.71 -7.15
C LEU A 273 -18.19 -9.44 -6.36
N ARG A 274 -17.44 -8.71 -5.52
CA ARG A 274 -16.37 -9.23 -4.66
C ARG A 274 -15.33 -10.09 -5.39
N PRO A 275 -14.78 -9.66 -6.53
CA PRO A 275 -13.80 -10.46 -7.26
C PRO A 275 -12.52 -10.67 -6.44
N GLY A 276 -11.96 -11.89 -6.47
CA GLY A 276 -10.78 -12.26 -5.68
C GLY A 276 -9.51 -12.48 -6.51
N SER A 277 -9.60 -12.47 -7.85
CA SER A 277 -8.46 -12.68 -8.76
C SER A 277 -8.46 -11.68 -9.90
N GLN A 278 -7.31 -11.54 -10.60
CA GLN A 278 -7.18 -10.63 -11.75
C GLN A 278 -8.21 -10.94 -12.86
N VAL A 279 -8.42 -12.22 -13.15
CA VAL A 279 -9.41 -12.65 -14.16
C VAL A 279 -10.82 -12.29 -13.71
N GLN A 280 -11.17 -12.53 -12.45
CA GLN A 280 -12.48 -12.19 -11.91
C GLN A 280 -12.72 -10.69 -11.90
N ILE A 281 -11.70 -9.87 -11.61
CA ILE A 281 -11.79 -8.39 -11.67
C ILE A 281 -12.10 -7.94 -13.10
N THR A 282 -11.37 -8.46 -14.08
CA THR A 282 -11.60 -8.12 -15.50
C THR A 282 -13.00 -8.54 -15.96
N LEU A 283 -13.41 -9.76 -15.63
CA LEU A 283 -14.76 -10.27 -15.96
C LEU A 283 -15.86 -9.46 -15.28
N ALA A 284 -15.67 -9.07 -14.02
CA ALA A 284 -16.62 -8.24 -13.29
C ALA A 284 -16.80 -6.85 -13.94
N ILE A 285 -15.71 -6.23 -14.38
CA ILE A 285 -15.75 -4.93 -15.08
C ILE A 285 -16.48 -5.07 -16.41
N VAL A 286 -16.13 -6.08 -17.22
CA VAL A 286 -16.79 -6.34 -18.52
C VAL A 286 -18.27 -6.61 -18.32
N PHE A 287 -18.63 -7.46 -17.37
CA PHE A 287 -20.02 -7.78 -17.04
C PHE A 287 -20.80 -6.54 -16.58
N MET A 288 -20.25 -5.74 -15.68
CA MET A 288 -20.91 -4.52 -15.21
C MET A 288 -21.05 -3.48 -16.32
N THR A 289 -20.05 -3.33 -17.18
CA THR A 289 -20.14 -2.45 -18.35
C THR A 289 -21.29 -2.86 -19.26
N PHE A 290 -21.39 -4.16 -19.56
CA PHE A 290 -22.44 -4.69 -20.43
C PHE A 290 -23.83 -4.58 -19.79
N LEU A 291 -23.94 -4.88 -18.49
CA LEU A 291 -25.17 -4.74 -17.73
C LEU A 291 -25.70 -3.30 -17.73
N LEU A 292 -24.82 -2.33 -17.45
CA LEU A 292 -25.15 -0.90 -17.45
C LEU A 292 -25.52 -0.43 -18.85
N TYR A 293 -24.81 -0.89 -19.88
CA TYR A 293 -25.13 -0.55 -21.26
C TYR A 293 -26.55 -1.03 -21.65
N ILE A 294 -26.89 -2.29 -21.34
CA ILE A 294 -28.25 -2.83 -21.60
C ILE A 294 -29.29 -2.06 -20.82
N LEU A 295 -29.03 -1.78 -19.54
CA LEU A 295 -29.94 -1.04 -18.67
C LEU A 295 -30.24 0.35 -19.24
N GLY A 296 -29.21 1.09 -19.64
CA GLY A 296 -29.34 2.41 -20.24
C GLY A 296 -30.18 2.38 -21.52
N ASN A 297 -29.89 1.45 -22.41
CA ASN A 297 -30.63 1.31 -23.67
C ASN A 297 -32.10 0.91 -23.45
N ARG A 298 -32.43 0.11 -22.43
CA ARG A 298 -33.78 -0.26 -22.08
C ARG A 298 -34.57 0.90 -21.45
N LEU A 299 -33.95 1.63 -20.52
CA LEU A 299 -34.62 2.72 -19.79
C LEU A 299 -34.90 3.93 -20.66
N PHE A 300 -33.98 4.28 -21.56
CA PHE A 300 -34.05 5.54 -22.31
C PHE A 300 -34.30 5.38 -23.81
N LYS A 301 -34.61 4.18 -24.29
CA LYS A 301 -35.05 3.90 -25.68
C LYS A 301 -34.25 4.68 -26.76
N ASN A 302 -32.92 4.66 -26.68
CA ASN A 302 -31.99 5.36 -27.58
C ASN A 302 -31.90 6.90 -27.44
N ASP A 303 -32.40 7.48 -26.34
CA ASP A 303 -32.13 8.87 -25.98
C ASP A 303 -30.75 8.95 -25.26
N ASP A 304 -29.70 9.15 -26.05
CA ASP A 304 -28.34 9.13 -25.56
C ASP A 304 -28.05 10.22 -24.50
N LEU A 305 -28.70 11.38 -24.64
CA LEU A 305 -28.50 12.50 -23.72
C LEU A 305 -29.04 12.17 -22.31
N LYS A 306 -30.21 11.55 -22.25
CA LYS A 306 -30.79 11.07 -20.99
C LYS A 306 -29.97 9.94 -20.37
N GLN A 307 -29.41 9.03 -21.21
CA GLN A 307 -28.50 7.98 -20.72
C GLN A 307 -27.26 8.56 -20.05
N VAL A 308 -26.59 9.49 -20.74
CA VAL A 308 -25.37 10.15 -20.18
C VAL A 308 -25.70 10.88 -18.89
N GLY A 309 -26.79 11.66 -18.87
CA GLY A 309 -27.25 12.36 -17.66
C GLY A 309 -27.53 11.41 -16.50
N PHE A 310 -28.23 10.31 -16.74
CA PHE A 310 -28.54 9.30 -15.72
C PHE A 310 -27.28 8.65 -15.14
N PHE A 311 -26.36 8.20 -15.99
CA PHE A 311 -25.12 7.57 -15.53
C PHE A 311 -24.19 8.56 -14.81
N SER A 312 -24.18 9.83 -15.23
CA SER A 312 -23.42 10.87 -14.53
C SER A 312 -23.97 11.10 -13.11
N ILE A 313 -25.30 11.20 -12.96
CA ILE A 313 -25.94 11.33 -11.65
C ILE A 313 -25.67 10.09 -10.79
N LEU A 314 -25.78 8.90 -11.34
CA LEU A 314 -25.51 7.66 -10.63
C LEU A 314 -24.06 7.57 -10.16
N MET A 315 -23.11 8.01 -10.98
CA MET A 315 -21.69 8.07 -10.62
C MET A 315 -21.45 9.04 -9.46
N ILE A 316 -22.04 10.23 -9.50
CA ILE A 316 -21.96 11.22 -8.41
C ILE A 316 -22.53 10.62 -7.12
N LEU A 317 -23.69 9.98 -7.19
CA LEU A 317 -24.31 9.34 -6.02
C LEU A 317 -23.43 8.25 -5.42
N LEU A 318 -22.82 7.39 -6.25
CA LEU A 318 -21.90 6.36 -5.75
C LEU A 318 -20.66 6.95 -5.09
N ILE A 319 -20.07 8.01 -5.66
CA ILE A 319 -18.92 8.69 -5.06
C ILE A 319 -19.29 9.33 -3.72
N VAL A 320 -20.47 9.98 -3.65
CA VAL A 320 -20.96 10.57 -2.39
C VAL A 320 -21.20 9.48 -1.34
N ILE A 321 -21.84 8.38 -1.71
CA ILE A 321 -22.06 7.24 -0.80
C ILE A 321 -20.72 6.68 -0.29
N ASP A 322 -19.76 6.45 -1.18
CA ASP A 322 -18.43 5.94 -0.81
C ASP A 322 -17.65 6.92 0.10
N SER A 323 -17.89 8.22 -0.02
CA SER A 323 -17.24 9.23 0.82
C SER A 323 -17.87 9.36 2.21
N VAL A 324 -19.14 9.00 2.39
CA VAL A 324 -19.87 9.14 3.65
C VAL A 324 -19.84 7.87 4.48
N ILE A 325 -19.86 6.71 3.85
CA ILE A 325 -19.80 5.38 4.49
C ILE A 325 -18.36 4.95 4.71
#